data_d77bf0a50b616df4459350423e0e230e
#
_entry.id   d77bf0a50b616df4459350423e0e230e
#
_cell.length_a   1.000
_cell.length_b   1.000
_cell.length_c   1.000
_cell.angle_alpha   90.00
_cell.angle_beta   90.00
_cell.angle_gamma   90.00
#
_symmetry.space_group_name_H-M   'P 1'
#
loop_
_entity.id
_entity.type
_entity.pdbx_description
1 polymer ?
#
loop_
_entity_poly.entity_id
_entity_poly.type
_entity_poly.pdbx_seq_one_letter_code
_entity_poly.pdbx_strand_id
1 'polypeptide(L)'
;QEARDGKLDPVIGRNKEIQETSEILSRRTKNNPVLVGDAGVGKTAVVEGLAQAIVNGDVPAAIKNKEIISIDISGLEAGTQYRGSFEENIQNLLKEVKELGNVILFFDEIHQILGAGNTGDVGSKGLADILKPALSRWELTVIGATTQDEYRNTILKNAALARRFNEVKVNAPSAEDTYKILQGIRNLYEKHHNVILPDNVLKAAVDFSIQYIPQRSLPDKAIDLIDVTAAHLAAQHPVTDV
;
A
#
# COMPACT_ATOMS: atom_id res chain seq x y z
N GLN A 1 -8.41 -11.55 1.57
CA GLN A 1 -9.55 -12.11 0.82
C GLN A 1 -9.42 -11.85 -0.68
N GLU A 2 -9.15 -10.61 -1.11
CA GLU A 2 -8.98 -10.24 -2.52
C GLU A 2 -7.90 -11.07 -3.23
N ALA A 3 -6.78 -11.35 -2.54
CA ALA A 3 -5.72 -12.20 -3.10
C ALA A 3 -6.19 -13.63 -3.33
N ARG A 4 -6.98 -14.20 -2.40
CA ARG A 4 -7.56 -15.54 -2.54
C ARG A 4 -8.57 -15.62 -3.67
N ASP A 5 -9.33 -14.54 -3.87
CA ASP A 5 -10.35 -14.45 -4.90
C ASP A 5 -9.79 -14.08 -6.29
N GLY A 6 -8.47 -13.89 -6.40
CA GLY A 6 -7.80 -13.51 -7.64
C GLY A 6 -8.17 -12.11 -8.15
N LYS A 7 -8.61 -11.21 -7.26
CA LYS A 7 -9.05 -9.85 -7.62
C LYS A 7 -7.93 -8.81 -7.65
N LEU A 8 -6.75 -9.16 -7.14
CA LEU A 8 -5.60 -8.27 -7.18
C LEU A 8 -4.94 -8.24 -8.54
N ASP A 9 -4.51 -7.06 -8.94
CA ASP A 9 -3.74 -6.87 -10.16
C ASP A 9 -2.38 -7.58 -10.08
N PRO A 10 -1.80 -8.04 -11.19
CA PRO A 10 -0.48 -8.64 -11.19
C PRO A 10 0.57 -7.62 -10.74
N VAL A 11 1.46 -8.04 -9.84
CA VAL A 11 2.58 -7.21 -9.35
C VAL A 11 3.83 -7.58 -10.11
N ILE A 12 4.44 -6.60 -10.76
CA ILE A 12 5.58 -6.78 -11.66
C ILE A 12 6.77 -5.96 -11.15
N GLY A 13 7.94 -6.60 -11.08
CA GLY A 13 9.21 -5.93 -10.80
C GLY A 13 9.45 -5.56 -9.33
N ARG A 14 8.73 -6.14 -8.39
CA ARG A 14 8.87 -5.85 -6.96
C ARG A 14 9.32 -7.05 -6.10
N ASN A 15 9.89 -8.08 -6.72
CA ASN A 15 10.27 -9.31 -6.02
C ASN A 15 11.26 -9.06 -4.89
N LYS A 16 12.22 -8.16 -5.06
CA LYS A 16 13.21 -7.81 -4.04
C LYS A 16 12.55 -7.20 -2.81
N GLU A 17 11.67 -6.22 -2.99
CA GLU A 17 10.97 -5.53 -1.91
C GLU A 17 9.99 -6.46 -1.21
N ILE A 18 9.30 -7.32 -1.95
CA ILE A 18 8.40 -8.35 -1.40
C ILE A 18 9.19 -9.32 -0.54
N GLN A 19 10.33 -9.80 -1.02
CA GLN A 19 11.19 -10.71 -0.27
C GLN A 19 11.72 -10.07 1.01
N GLU A 20 12.22 -8.85 0.94
CA GLU A 20 12.72 -8.10 2.08
C GLU A 20 11.63 -7.89 3.15
N THR A 21 10.42 -7.53 2.71
CA THR A 21 9.27 -7.38 3.59
C THR A 21 8.90 -8.69 4.28
N SER A 22 8.90 -9.80 3.53
CA SER A 22 8.67 -11.15 4.06
C SER A 22 9.70 -11.54 5.13
N GLU A 23 10.95 -11.26 4.88
CA GLU A 23 12.05 -11.55 5.81
C GLU A 23 11.92 -10.76 7.11
N ILE A 24 11.56 -9.49 7.03
CA ILE A 24 11.34 -8.64 8.21
C ILE A 24 10.17 -9.18 9.03
N LEU A 25 9.05 -9.48 8.40
CA LEU A 25 7.88 -10.06 9.08
C LEU A 25 8.17 -11.39 9.76
N SER A 26 9.15 -12.13 9.27
CA SER A 26 9.56 -13.44 9.81
C SER A 26 10.51 -13.33 10.99
N ARG A 27 11.02 -12.14 11.31
CA ARG A 27 11.91 -11.93 12.44
C ARG A 27 11.17 -12.06 13.76
N ARG A 28 11.92 -12.44 14.80
CA ARG A 28 11.38 -12.52 16.16
C ARG A 28 11.12 -11.15 16.78
N THR A 29 11.97 -10.18 16.47
CA THR A 29 11.91 -8.81 17.00
C THR A 29 12.09 -7.82 15.87
N LYS A 30 11.62 -6.58 16.07
CA LYS A 30 11.69 -5.51 15.05
C LYS A 30 11.13 -5.99 13.71
N ASN A 31 9.96 -6.63 13.80
CA ASN A 31 9.34 -7.37 12.71
C ASN A 31 8.22 -6.59 12.00
N ASN A 32 8.17 -5.27 12.16
CA ASN A 32 7.22 -4.41 11.48
C ASN A 32 7.93 -3.69 10.32
N PRO A 33 7.70 -4.08 9.06
CA PRO A 33 8.26 -3.35 7.93
C PRO A 33 7.55 -2.02 7.72
N VAL A 34 8.29 -1.00 7.35
CA VAL A 34 7.75 0.25 6.85
C VAL A 34 8.28 0.50 5.45
N LEU A 35 7.37 0.56 4.48
CA LEU A 35 7.67 0.82 3.08
C LEU A 35 7.85 2.33 2.91
N VAL A 36 9.04 2.74 2.50
CA VAL A 36 9.41 4.15 2.41
C VAL A 36 9.74 4.51 0.98
N GLY A 37 9.05 5.48 0.45
CA GLY A 37 9.24 5.97 -0.92
C GLY A 37 8.28 7.11 -1.23
N ASP A 38 8.55 7.80 -2.33
CA ASP A 38 7.71 8.89 -2.80
C ASP A 38 6.30 8.40 -3.16
N ALA A 39 5.33 9.31 -3.14
CA ALA A 39 3.98 9.00 -3.57
C ALA A 39 3.98 8.49 -5.03
N GLY A 40 3.27 7.41 -5.29
CA GLY A 40 3.13 6.86 -6.65
C GLY A 40 4.24 5.94 -7.12
N VAL A 41 5.17 5.52 -6.25
CA VAL A 41 6.25 4.57 -6.63
C VAL A 41 5.83 3.11 -6.60
N GLY A 42 4.69 2.78 -5.98
CA GLY A 42 4.18 1.41 -5.92
C GLY A 42 4.33 0.73 -4.57
N LYS A 43 4.29 1.46 -3.46
CA LYS A 43 4.34 0.87 -2.11
C LYS A 43 3.19 -0.10 -1.85
N THR A 44 1.98 0.26 -2.25
CA THR A 44 0.81 -0.62 -2.13
C THR A 44 0.95 -1.89 -2.96
N ALA A 45 1.57 -1.82 -4.14
CA ALA A 45 1.84 -2.98 -4.98
C ALA A 45 2.73 -4.01 -4.28
N VAL A 46 3.69 -3.58 -3.47
CA VAL A 46 4.53 -4.48 -2.66
C VAL A 46 3.67 -5.28 -1.68
N VAL A 47 2.73 -4.63 -1.00
CA VAL A 47 1.83 -5.28 -0.04
C VAL A 47 0.89 -6.26 -0.75
N GLU A 48 0.33 -5.88 -1.88
CA GLU A 48 -0.52 -6.74 -2.70
C GLU A 48 0.25 -7.97 -3.22
N GLY A 49 1.48 -7.77 -3.68
CA GLY A 49 2.36 -8.85 -4.10
C GLY A 49 2.71 -9.80 -2.96
N LEU A 50 2.92 -9.28 -1.77
CA LEU A 50 3.14 -10.10 -0.57
C LEU A 50 1.90 -10.92 -0.22
N ALA A 51 0.70 -10.33 -0.29
CA ALA A 51 -0.55 -11.05 -0.05
C ALA A 51 -0.74 -12.19 -1.06
N GLN A 52 -0.44 -11.97 -2.32
CA GLN A 52 -0.46 -13.02 -3.36
C GLN A 52 0.57 -14.13 -3.06
N ALA A 53 1.78 -13.76 -2.64
CA ALA A 53 2.82 -14.72 -2.28
C ALA A 53 2.41 -15.59 -1.08
N ILE A 54 1.74 -15.03 -0.08
CA ILE A 54 1.19 -15.79 1.06
C ILE A 54 0.15 -16.80 0.58
N VAL A 55 -0.77 -16.39 -0.28
CA VAL A 55 -1.80 -17.29 -0.84
C VAL A 55 -1.19 -18.42 -1.65
N ASN A 56 -0.12 -18.14 -2.40
CA ASN A 56 0.59 -19.12 -3.22
C ASN A 56 1.56 -20.00 -2.41
N GLY A 57 1.81 -19.67 -1.15
CA GLY A 57 2.75 -20.40 -0.31
C GLY A 57 4.23 -20.06 -0.55
N ASP A 58 4.52 -19.00 -1.29
CA ASP A 58 5.88 -18.56 -1.66
C ASP A 58 6.49 -17.60 -0.63
N VAL A 59 6.35 -17.93 0.64
CA VAL A 59 6.83 -17.11 1.76
C VAL A 59 7.48 -17.99 2.83
N PRO A 60 8.31 -17.42 3.74
CA PRO A 60 8.84 -18.16 4.87
C PRO A 60 7.74 -18.80 5.72
N ALA A 61 8.06 -19.95 6.33
CA ALA A 61 7.11 -20.72 7.13
C ALA A 61 6.45 -19.91 8.25
N ALA A 62 7.17 -18.95 8.81
CA ALA A 62 6.68 -18.10 9.91
C ALA A 62 5.45 -17.26 9.53
N ILE A 63 5.25 -16.96 8.25
CA ILE A 63 4.14 -16.12 7.77
C ILE A 63 3.20 -16.83 6.80
N LYS A 64 3.36 -18.13 6.56
CA LYS A 64 2.52 -18.90 5.62
C LYS A 64 1.03 -18.82 5.88
N ASN A 65 0.64 -18.75 7.13
CA ASN A 65 -0.77 -18.74 7.53
C ASN A 65 -1.27 -17.34 7.91
N LYS A 66 -0.49 -16.30 7.64
CA LYS A 66 -0.87 -14.92 7.95
C LYS A 66 -1.83 -14.35 6.92
N GLU A 67 -2.66 -13.44 7.37
CA GLU A 67 -3.55 -12.65 6.54
C GLU A 67 -3.19 -11.18 6.67
N ILE A 68 -3.11 -10.47 5.54
CA ILE A 68 -2.89 -9.02 5.53
C ILE A 68 -4.25 -8.35 5.40
N ILE A 69 -4.55 -7.47 6.35
CA ILE A 69 -5.77 -6.67 6.36
C ILE A 69 -5.40 -5.20 6.27
N SER A 70 -5.85 -4.55 5.20
CA SER A 70 -5.69 -3.10 5.03
C SER A 70 -6.71 -2.35 5.87
N ILE A 71 -6.25 -1.38 6.63
CA ILE A 71 -7.10 -0.52 7.46
C ILE A 71 -7.23 0.84 6.80
N ASP A 72 -8.46 1.20 6.48
CA ASP A 72 -8.84 2.54 6.02
C ASP A 72 -9.22 3.40 7.23
N ILE A 73 -8.32 4.28 7.63
CA ILE A 73 -8.50 5.17 8.80
C ILE A 73 -9.64 6.16 8.56
N SER A 74 -9.71 6.72 7.36
CA SER A 74 -10.75 7.68 6.99
C SER A 74 -12.14 7.05 7.06
N GLY A 75 -12.27 5.79 6.62
CA GLY A 75 -13.51 5.01 6.69
C GLY A 75 -13.93 4.70 8.14
N LEU A 76 -12.98 4.45 9.02
CA LEU A 76 -13.26 4.22 10.45
C LEU A 76 -13.75 5.47 11.14
N GLU A 77 -13.19 6.64 10.81
CA GLU A 77 -13.62 7.92 11.38
C GLU A 77 -15.02 8.32 10.89
N ALA A 78 -15.33 8.11 9.62
CA ALA A 78 -16.60 8.48 8.99
C ALA A 78 -17.79 7.69 9.52
N GLY A 79 -17.58 6.48 10.03
CA GLY A 79 -18.63 5.60 10.56
C GLY A 79 -19.05 5.90 12.00
N THR A 80 -18.40 6.87 12.68
CA THR A 80 -18.63 7.13 14.11
C THR A 80 -18.98 8.61 14.36
N GLN A 81 -20.15 8.86 14.95
CA GLN A 81 -20.59 10.21 15.33
C GLN A 81 -19.94 10.71 16.63
N TYR A 82 -19.37 9.80 17.43
CA TYR A 82 -18.82 10.10 18.75
C TYR A 82 -17.43 9.50 18.90
N ARG A 83 -16.52 10.28 19.51
CA ARG A 83 -15.14 9.88 19.81
C ARG A 83 -15.06 8.56 20.59
N GLY A 84 -15.94 8.37 21.58
CA GLY A 84 -15.97 7.14 22.39
C GLY A 84 -16.28 5.89 21.58
N SER A 85 -17.17 5.98 20.59
CA SER A 85 -17.50 4.86 19.69
C SER A 85 -16.35 4.48 18.76
N PHE A 86 -15.59 5.47 18.31
CA PHE A 86 -14.42 5.24 17.47
C PHE A 86 -13.33 4.49 18.24
N GLU A 87 -12.98 4.97 19.44
CA GLU A 87 -11.98 4.34 20.30
C GLU A 87 -12.38 2.91 20.68
N GLU A 88 -13.65 2.70 21.04
CA GLU A 88 -14.18 1.38 21.35
C GLU A 88 -14.10 0.42 20.17
N ASN A 89 -14.47 0.87 18.95
CA ASN A 89 -14.38 0.06 17.74
C ASN A 89 -12.95 -0.33 17.42
N ILE A 90 -11.99 0.58 17.59
CA ILE A 90 -10.57 0.29 17.37
C ILE A 90 -10.06 -0.70 18.41
N GLN A 91 -10.39 -0.53 19.68
CA GLN A 91 -9.99 -1.46 20.73
C GLN A 91 -10.54 -2.86 20.50
N ASN A 92 -11.80 -2.97 20.07
CA ASN A 92 -12.42 -4.25 19.73
C ASN A 92 -11.74 -4.90 18.52
N LEU A 93 -11.41 -4.13 17.50
CA LEU A 93 -10.67 -4.61 16.33
C LEU A 93 -9.30 -5.17 16.74
N LEU A 94 -8.55 -4.44 17.55
CA LEU A 94 -7.23 -4.87 18.01
C LEU A 94 -7.31 -6.10 18.88
N LYS A 95 -8.33 -6.22 19.70
CA LYS A 95 -8.59 -7.41 20.52
C LYS A 95 -8.86 -8.63 19.65
N GLU A 96 -9.69 -8.50 18.62
CA GLU A 96 -9.95 -9.59 17.66
C GLU A 96 -8.68 -9.99 16.91
N VAL A 97 -7.89 -9.04 16.45
CA VAL A 97 -6.62 -9.28 15.76
C VAL A 97 -5.65 -10.05 16.65
N LYS A 98 -5.54 -9.66 17.91
CA LYS A 98 -4.70 -10.33 18.90
C LYS A 98 -5.18 -11.76 19.18
N GLU A 99 -6.47 -11.97 19.33
CA GLU A 99 -7.05 -13.29 19.55
C GLU A 99 -6.86 -14.23 18.37
N LEU A 100 -6.99 -13.74 17.14
CA LEU A 100 -6.76 -14.53 15.92
C LEU A 100 -5.30 -14.93 15.76
N GLY A 101 -4.37 -14.04 16.10
CA GLY A 101 -2.93 -14.30 16.09
C GLY A 101 -2.27 -14.45 14.72
N ASN A 102 -3.05 -14.43 13.63
CA ASN A 102 -2.58 -14.64 12.25
C ASN A 102 -2.76 -13.40 11.35
N VAL A 103 -3.06 -12.25 11.91
CA VAL A 103 -3.36 -11.03 11.16
C VAL A 103 -2.18 -10.08 11.17
N ILE A 104 -1.85 -9.57 9.99
CA ILE A 104 -0.92 -8.46 9.77
C ILE A 104 -1.75 -7.27 9.31
N LEU A 105 -1.68 -6.15 10.02
CA LEU A 105 -2.38 -4.93 9.64
C LEU A 105 -1.52 -4.09 8.70
N PHE A 106 -2.12 -3.60 7.63
CA PHE A 106 -1.48 -2.64 6.73
C PHE A 106 -2.09 -1.25 6.90
N PHE A 107 -1.21 -0.27 7.16
CA PHE A 107 -1.58 1.15 7.24
C PHE A 107 -0.85 1.93 6.17
N ASP A 108 -1.58 2.40 5.17
CA ASP A 108 -1.04 3.39 4.25
C ASP A 108 -0.95 4.75 4.95
N GLU A 109 0.04 5.54 4.57
CA GLU A 109 0.30 6.84 5.20
C GLU A 109 0.35 6.76 6.74
N ILE A 110 1.05 5.77 7.26
CA ILE A 110 1.13 5.47 8.71
C ILE A 110 1.59 6.67 9.56
N HIS A 111 2.31 7.62 8.95
CA HIS A 111 2.73 8.86 9.60
C HIS A 111 1.56 9.70 10.10
N GLN A 112 0.40 9.65 9.44
CA GLN A 112 -0.80 10.36 9.88
C GLN A 112 -1.29 9.86 11.24
N ILE A 113 -1.09 8.58 11.52
CA ILE A 113 -1.46 7.97 12.80
C ILE A 113 -0.39 8.21 13.85
N LEU A 114 0.87 7.94 13.52
CA LEU A 114 1.98 7.94 14.47
C LEU A 114 2.50 9.34 14.78
N GLY A 115 2.31 10.30 13.87
CA GLY A 115 2.70 11.70 14.00
C GLY A 115 1.66 12.61 14.64
N ALA A 116 0.49 12.11 15.00
CA ALA A 116 -0.68 12.90 15.39
C ALA A 116 -0.57 13.64 16.75
N GLY A 117 0.57 13.62 17.39
CA GLY A 117 0.79 14.38 18.63
C GLY A 117 0.88 15.90 18.46
N ASN A 118 1.05 16.39 17.23
CA ASN A 118 1.37 17.81 16.95
C ASN A 118 0.35 18.57 16.12
N THR A 119 -0.67 17.92 15.59
CA THR A 119 -1.72 18.57 14.79
C THR A 119 -3.09 18.26 15.39
N GLY A 120 -3.93 19.25 15.49
CA GLY A 120 -5.21 19.21 16.19
C GLY A 120 -6.30 18.29 15.58
N ASP A 121 -5.93 17.25 14.87
CA ASP A 121 -6.86 16.27 14.31
C ASP A 121 -7.20 15.22 15.38
N VAL A 122 -8.40 15.31 15.92
CA VAL A 122 -8.86 14.56 17.10
C VAL A 122 -8.99 13.05 16.83
N GLY A 123 -9.36 12.65 15.63
CA GLY A 123 -9.55 11.24 15.27
C GLY A 123 -8.23 10.48 15.17
N SER A 124 -7.25 11.03 14.46
CA SER A 124 -5.91 10.43 14.30
C SER A 124 -5.16 10.31 15.62
N LYS A 125 -5.38 11.23 16.55
CA LYS A 125 -4.78 11.21 17.90
C LYS A 125 -5.27 10.02 18.73
N GLY A 126 -6.56 9.71 18.67
CA GLY A 126 -7.14 8.56 19.40
C GLY A 126 -6.55 7.24 18.92
N LEU A 127 -6.38 7.08 17.62
CA LEU A 127 -5.76 5.89 17.03
C LEU A 127 -4.28 5.74 17.41
N ALA A 128 -3.52 6.84 17.39
CA ALA A 128 -2.12 6.85 17.83
C ALA A 128 -1.98 6.41 19.30
N ASP A 129 -2.82 6.91 20.17
CA ASP A 129 -2.82 6.58 21.60
C ASP A 129 -3.11 5.10 21.87
N ILE A 130 -3.85 4.43 20.98
CA ILE A 130 -4.16 3.00 21.07
C ILE A 130 -3.04 2.15 20.42
N LEU A 131 -2.57 2.53 19.24
CA LEU A 131 -1.60 1.74 18.47
C LEU A 131 -0.20 1.75 19.05
N LYS A 132 0.29 2.90 19.53
CA LYS A 132 1.64 3.00 20.08
C LYS A 132 1.88 2.02 21.24
N PRO A 133 1.00 1.91 22.24
CA PRO A 133 1.16 0.90 23.29
C PRO A 133 1.11 -0.53 22.78
N ALA A 134 0.20 -0.84 21.87
CA ALA A 134 0.07 -2.18 21.29
C ALA A 134 1.32 -2.60 20.51
N LEU A 135 1.91 -1.70 19.73
CA LEU A 135 3.18 -1.93 19.04
C LEU A 135 4.34 -2.09 20.02
N SER A 136 4.36 -1.29 21.08
CA SER A 136 5.40 -1.35 22.12
C SER A 136 5.41 -2.66 22.89
N ARG A 137 4.23 -3.30 23.04
CA ARG A 137 4.08 -4.57 23.76
C ARG A 137 4.20 -5.80 22.84
N TRP A 138 4.50 -5.63 21.55
CA TRP A 138 4.57 -6.71 20.57
C TRP A 138 3.23 -7.45 20.37
N GLU A 139 2.13 -6.77 20.61
CA GLU A 139 0.78 -7.35 20.48
C GLU A 139 0.26 -7.32 19.05
N LEU A 140 0.86 -6.51 18.19
CA LEU A 140 0.47 -6.34 16.79
C LEU A 140 1.67 -6.48 15.86
N THR A 141 1.42 -7.03 14.68
CA THR A 141 2.32 -6.97 13.54
C THR A 141 1.72 -6.05 12.50
N VAL A 142 2.48 -5.06 12.08
CA VAL A 142 2.03 -3.98 11.21
C VAL A 142 3.00 -3.78 10.04
N ILE A 143 2.44 -3.56 8.86
CA ILE A 143 3.16 -3.01 7.72
C ILE A 143 2.71 -1.56 7.55
N GLY A 144 3.66 -0.63 7.55
CA GLY A 144 3.38 0.76 7.27
C GLY A 144 3.87 1.17 5.89
N ALA A 145 3.27 2.21 5.33
CA ALA A 145 3.77 2.88 4.13
C ALA A 145 3.80 4.39 4.38
N THR A 146 4.87 5.04 3.96
CA THR A 146 5.08 6.48 4.15
C THR A 146 6.13 7.02 3.20
N THR A 147 6.34 8.33 3.19
CA THR A 147 7.43 8.97 2.47
C THR A 147 8.70 9.04 3.31
N GLN A 148 9.85 9.32 2.67
CA GLN A 148 11.13 9.43 3.38
C GLN A 148 11.13 10.54 4.42
N ASP A 149 10.57 11.71 4.08
CA ASP A 149 10.53 12.84 5.02
C ASP A 149 9.64 12.55 6.22
N GLU A 150 8.47 11.96 5.99
CA GLU A 150 7.55 11.59 7.07
C GLU A 150 8.12 10.49 7.96
N TYR A 151 8.82 9.52 7.37
CA TYR A 151 9.52 8.47 8.13
C TYR A 151 10.54 9.06 9.09
N ARG A 152 11.36 9.99 8.63
CA ARG A 152 12.35 10.70 9.47
C ARG A 152 11.69 11.52 10.56
N ASN A 153 10.61 12.21 10.23
CA ASN A 153 9.94 13.15 11.14
C ASN A 153 9.02 12.48 12.15
N THR A 154 8.59 11.24 11.91
CA THR A 154 7.67 10.52 12.79
C THR A 154 8.33 9.34 13.47
N ILE A 155 8.62 8.27 12.72
CA ILE A 155 9.08 6.98 13.29
C ILE A 155 10.51 7.12 13.85
N LEU A 156 11.44 7.69 13.09
CA LEU A 156 12.83 7.79 13.51
C LEU A 156 13.05 8.72 14.70
N LYS A 157 12.21 9.73 14.88
CA LYS A 157 12.28 10.65 16.03
C LYS A 157 11.76 10.04 17.31
N ASN A 158 10.98 8.98 17.24
CA ASN A 158 10.45 8.28 18.41
C ASN A 158 11.25 7.00 18.64
N ALA A 159 12.07 6.98 19.68
CA ALA A 159 12.95 5.85 19.97
C ALA A 159 12.18 4.53 20.17
N ALA A 160 11.00 4.56 20.77
CA ALA A 160 10.18 3.38 20.98
C ALA A 160 9.66 2.81 19.64
N LEU A 161 9.24 3.65 18.72
CA LEU A 161 8.80 3.25 17.37
C LEU A 161 9.98 2.81 16.50
N ALA A 162 11.10 3.52 16.55
CA ALA A 162 12.31 3.18 15.78
C ALA A 162 12.81 1.77 16.08
N ARG A 163 12.62 1.30 17.31
CA ARG A 163 12.99 -0.06 17.73
C ARG A 163 12.05 -1.15 17.20
N ARG A 164 10.85 -0.79 16.72
CA ARG A 164 9.80 -1.72 16.29
C ARG A 164 9.71 -1.86 14.78
N PHE A 165 10.24 -0.89 14.03
CA PHE A 165 10.12 -0.82 12.59
C PHE A 165 11.46 -1.02 11.89
N ASN A 166 11.39 -1.70 10.72
CA ASN A 166 12.48 -1.79 9.76
C ASN A 166 12.05 -1.14 8.45
N GLU A 167 12.92 -0.27 7.92
CA GLU A 167 12.69 0.39 6.63
C GLU A 167 12.89 -0.57 5.46
N VAL A 168 11.96 -0.55 4.52
CA VAL A 168 12.09 -1.14 3.19
C VAL A 168 11.99 0.00 2.18
N LYS A 169 13.07 0.28 1.48
CA LYS A 169 13.09 1.34 0.47
C LYS A 169 12.37 0.89 -0.79
N VAL A 170 11.42 1.70 -1.24
CA VAL A 170 10.68 1.48 -2.48
C VAL A 170 10.98 2.64 -3.42
N ASN A 171 11.89 2.42 -4.35
CA ASN A 171 12.28 3.43 -5.33
C ASN A 171 11.34 3.39 -6.54
N ALA A 172 11.24 4.55 -7.22
CA ALA A 172 10.55 4.60 -8.50
C ALA A 172 11.20 3.61 -9.48
N PRO A 173 10.41 2.85 -10.25
CA PRO A 173 10.96 1.98 -11.29
C PRO A 173 11.59 2.82 -12.41
N SER A 174 12.50 2.20 -13.16
CA SER A 174 13.06 2.79 -14.39
C SER A 174 11.96 2.93 -15.46
N ALA A 175 12.27 3.67 -16.52
CA ALA A 175 11.39 3.75 -17.70
C ALA A 175 11.13 2.37 -18.29
N GLU A 176 12.16 1.54 -18.40
CA GLU A 176 12.06 0.18 -18.93
C GLU A 176 11.18 -0.71 -18.05
N ASP A 177 11.38 -0.69 -16.74
CA ASP A 177 10.58 -1.47 -15.79
C ASP A 177 9.14 -0.98 -15.76
N THR A 178 8.90 0.32 -15.86
CA THR A 178 7.56 0.89 -15.97
C THR A 178 6.84 0.41 -17.22
N TYR A 179 7.54 0.36 -18.35
CA TYR A 179 6.99 -0.19 -19.58
C TYR A 179 6.54 -1.65 -19.39
N LYS A 180 7.35 -2.48 -18.73
CA LYS A 180 6.97 -3.85 -18.39
C LYS A 180 5.75 -3.93 -17.48
N ILE A 181 5.65 -3.01 -16.51
CA ILE A 181 4.48 -2.90 -15.63
C ILE A 181 3.24 -2.60 -16.47
N LEU A 182 3.30 -1.62 -17.37
CA LEU A 182 2.18 -1.28 -18.25
C LEU A 182 1.78 -2.44 -19.15
N GLN A 183 2.72 -3.18 -19.70
CA GLN A 183 2.45 -4.40 -20.47
C GLN A 183 1.69 -5.45 -19.66
N GLY A 184 2.07 -5.62 -18.39
CA GLY A 184 1.45 -6.60 -17.49
C GLY A 184 0.03 -6.24 -17.06
N ILE A 185 -0.31 -4.96 -16.99
CA ILE A 185 -1.62 -4.48 -16.51
C ILE A 185 -2.54 -3.97 -17.64
N ARG A 186 -2.06 -3.85 -18.88
CA ARG A 186 -2.82 -3.25 -19.98
C ARG A 186 -4.18 -3.90 -20.22
N ASN A 187 -4.25 -5.21 -20.08
CA ASN A 187 -5.51 -5.94 -20.31
C ASN A 187 -6.65 -5.47 -19.40
N LEU A 188 -6.34 -5.06 -18.19
CA LEU A 188 -7.32 -4.52 -17.24
C LEU A 188 -7.92 -3.21 -17.74
N TYR A 189 -7.08 -2.33 -18.28
CA TYR A 189 -7.50 -1.02 -18.83
C TYR A 189 -8.18 -1.17 -20.18
N GLU A 190 -7.67 -2.04 -21.05
CA GLU A 190 -8.30 -2.37 -22.33
C GLU A 190 -9.72 -2.89 -22.13
N LYS A 191 -9.90 -3.81 -21.19
CA LYS A 191 -11.20 -4.39 -20.88
C LYS A 191 -12.13 -3.37 -20.22
N HIS A 192 -11.62 -2.56 -19.30
CA HIS A 192 -12.43 -1.57 -18.59
C HIS A 192 -12.98 -0.48 -19.52
N HIS A 193 -12.14 0.02 -20.42
CA HIS A 193 -12.49 1.11 -21.35
C HIS A 193 -12.96 0.62 -22.74
N ASN A 194 -12.88 -0.68 -23.00
CA ASN A 194 -13.18 -1.27 -24.31
C ASN A 194 -12.35 -0.63 -25.44
N VAL A 195 -11.05 -0.52 -25.21
CA VAL A 195 -10.08 0.04 -26.17
C VAL A 195 -8.87 -0.88 -26.30
N ILE A 196 -8.08 -0.69 -27.34
CA ILE A 196 -6.82 -1.40 -27.55
C ILE A 196 -5.67 -0.45 -27.21
N LEU A 197 -4.72 -0.93 -26.41
CA LEU A 197 -3.50 -0.21 -26.01
C LEU A 197 -2.27 -0.91 -26.57
N PRO A 198 -1.83 -0.56 -27.81
CA PRO A 198 -0.63 -1.16 -28.42
C PRO A 198 0.63 -0.82 -27.65
N ASP A 199 1.70 -1.60 -27.85
CA ASP A 199 2.98 -1.40 -27.18
C ASP A 199 3.57 0.01 -27.39
N ASN A 200 3.45 0.57 -28.59
CA ASN A 200 3.93 1.92 -28.87
C ASN A 200 3.19 3.00 -28.06
N VAL A 201 1.91 2.80 -27.77
CA VAL A 201 1.13 3.72 -26.91
C VAL A 201 1.60 3.63 -25.45
N LEU A 202 1.86 2.42 -24.95
CA LEU A 202 2.40 2.23 -23.61
C LEU A 202 3.77 2.88 -23.44
N LYS A 203 4.64 2.69 -24.43
CA LYS A 203 5.96 3.29 -24.46
C LYS A 203 5.90 4.82 -24.51
N ALA A 204 5.01 5.37 -25.33
CA ALA A 204 4.79 6.81 -25.41
C ALA A 204 4.26 7.36 -24.07
N ALA A 205 3.38 6.65 -23.38
CA ALA A 205 2.88 7.05 -22.07
C ALA A 205 4.01 7.15 -21.03
N VAL A 206 4.95 6.20 -21.03
CA VAL A 206 6.12 6.26 -20.13
C VAL A 206 6.97 7.48 -20.47
N ASP A 207 7.36 7.65 -21.72
CA ASP A 207 8.25 8.72 -22.18
C ASP A 207 7.62 10.12 -21.94
N PHE A 208 6.35 10.29 -22.28
CA PHE A 208 5.64 11.56 -22.06
C PHE A 208 5.45 11.88 -20.59
N SER A 209 5.17 10.87 -19.76
CA SER A 209 5.04 11.11 -18.31
C SER A 209 6.36 11.57 -17.69
N ILE A 210 7.49 11.05 -18.15
CA ILE A 210 8.81 11.48 -17.72
C ILE A 210 9.09 12.92 -18.17
N GLN A 211 8.78 13.24 -19.42
CA GLN A 211 9.09 14.53 -20.01
C GLN A 211 8.17 15.66 -19.51
N TYR A 212 6.87 15.40 -19.38
CA TYR A 212 5.86 16.44 -19.13
C TYR A 212 5.24 16.42 -17.73
N ILE A 213 5.49 15.38 -16.94
CA ILE A 213 4.98 15.26 -15.56
C ILE A 213 6.14 14.96 -14.60
N PRO A 214 7.15 15.83 -14.51
CA PRO A 214 8.31 15.56 -13.66
C PRO A 214 8.03 15.61 -12.16
N GLN A 215 6.92 16.25 -11.75
CA GLN A 215 6.52 16.40 -10.35
C GLN A 215 5.90 15.15 -9.73
N ARG A 216 5.57 14.15 -10.54
CA ARG A 216 5.02 12.86 -10.09
C ARG A 216 5.98 11.73 -10.39
N SER A 217 5.77 10.59 -9.75
CA SER A 217 6.65 9.43 -9.84
C SER A 217 6.11 8.35 -10.78
N LEU A 218 7.04 7.62 -11.41
CA LEU A 218 6.73 6.34 -12.05
C LEU A 218 6.48 5.28 -10.95
N PRO A 219 5.59 4.32 -11.13
CA PRO A 219 4.83 4.07 -12.35
C PRO A 219 3.50 4.81 -12.43
N ASP A 220 3.01 5.41 -11.34
CA ASP A 220 1.64 5.95 -11.26
C ASP A 220 1.35 7.00 -12.32
N LYS A 221 2.28 7.92 -12.59
CA LYS A 221 2.05 8.95 -13.61
C LYS A 221 1.86 8.38 -15.02
N ALA A 222 2.51 7.29 -15.36
CA ALA A 222 2.35 6.61 -16.64
C ALA A 222 1.03 5.80 -16.69
N ILE A 223 0.68 5.14 -15.59
CA ILE A 223 -0.58 4.40 -15.45
C ILE A 223 -1.76 5.36 -15.58
N ASP A 224 -1.73 6.48 -14.87
CA ASP A 224 -2.78 7.50 -14.96
C ASP A 224 -2.92 8.05 -16.37
N LEU A 225 -1.83 8.24 -17.09
CA LEU A 225 -1.84 8.75 -18.45
C LEU A 225 -2.54 7.80 -19.41
N ILE A 226 -2.30 6.49 -19.32
CA ILE A 226 -3.02 5.51 -20.15
C ILE A 226 -4.49 5.41 -19.75
N ASP A 227 -4.80 5.50 -18.47
CA ASP A 227 -6.19 5.43 -17.98
C ASP A 227 -7.01 6.63 -18.47
N VAL A 228 -6.50 7.84 -18.31
CA VAL A 228 -7.15 9.07 -18.77
C VAL A 228 -7.31 9.07 -20.29
N THR A 229 -6.28 8.68 -21.03
CA THR A 229 -6.32 8.62 -22.50
C THR A 229 -7.34 7.59 -22.99
N ALA A 230 -7.36 6.41 -22.40
CA ALA A 230 -8.31 5.35 -22.74
C ALA A 230 -9.75 5.77 -22.45
N ALA A 231 -9.98 6.42 -21.31
CA ALA A 231 -11.30 6.96 -20.95
C ALA A 231 -11.77 8.03 -21.95
N HIS A 232 -10.86 8.91 -22.38
CA HIS A 232 -11.16 9.95 -23.37
C HIS A 232 -11.54 9.35 -24.73
N LEU A 233 -10.78 8.36 -25.21
CA LEU A 233 -11.07 7.66 -26.47
C LEU A 233 -12.41 6.92 -26.41
N ALA A 234 -12.68 6.23 -25.32
CA ALA A 234 -13.95 5.51 -25.12
C ALA A 234 -15.15 6.46 -25.14
N ALA A 235 -15.02 7.67 -24.59
CA ALA A 235 -16.08 8.67 -24.60
C ALA A 235 -16.35 9.27 -25.99
N GLN A 236 -15.32 9.32 -26.85
CA GLN A 236 -15.46 9.81 -28.24
C GLN A 236 -16.10 8.78 -29.18
N HIS A 237 -15.99 7.51 -28.84
CA HIS A 237 -16.53 6.39 -29.63
C HIS A 237 -17.44 5.52 -28.77
N PRO A 238 -18.59 6.05 -28.32
CA PRO A 238 -19.53 5.25 -27.55
C PRO A 238 -20.00 4.07 -28.39
N VAL A 239 -19.98 2.88 -27.78
CA VAL A 239 -20.56 1.71 -28.41
C VAL A 239 -22.08 1.99 -28.51
N THR A 240 -22.56 2.25 -29.71
CA THR A 240 -23.99 2.24 -29.96
C THR A 240 -24.41 0.78 -30.00
N ASP A 241 -25.11 0.35 -28.97
CA ASP A 241 -25.82 -0.93 -28.99
C ASP A 241 -26.80 -0.89 -30.17
N VAL A 242 -26.54 -1.75 -31.13
CA VAL A 242 -27.46 -2.01 -32.24
C VAL A 242 -28.38 -3.17 -31.84
#